data_0ad7d96f7a118791f553b5bd9120716a
#
_entry.id   0ad7d96f7a118791f553b5bd9120716a
#
_cell.length_a   1.000
_cell.length_b   1.000
_cell.length_c   1.000
_cell.angle_alpha   90.00
_cell.angle_beta   90.00
_cell.angle_gamma   90.00
#
_symmetry.space_group_name_H-M   'P 1'
#
loop_
_entity.id
_entity.type
_entity.pdbx_description
1 polymer ?
#
loop_
_entity_poly.entity_id
_entity_poly.type
_entity_poly.pdbx_seq_one_letter_code
_entity_poly.pdbx_strand_id
1 'polypeptide(L)'
;MEKYIVTSYEHPDLDGISSMYAYSEYLNKTGKESRYYVRENIKTEPHIVCDMFGIELDSVDEIEEDANVVLVDTNNPRLAPFVDASRVVEIIDHHRIREKLPENVIFEIEEIGAAATLVADRFRQNHIPISRNSAILLYYGIMSNSFALKSSNTSQRDIEVAKWLEEQCNEISKEKIEE
;
A
#
# COMPACT_ATOMS: atom_id res chain seq x y z
N MET A 1 -6.14 23.33 1.91
CA MET A 1 -5.16 22.37 1.35
C MET A 1 -5.99 21.22 0.80
N GLU A 2 -5.63 20.62 -0.34
CA GLU A 2 -6.36 19.47 -0.84
C GLU A 2 -6.12 18.27 0.07
N LYS A 3 -7.20 17.62 0.47
CA LYS A 3 -7.16 16.42 1.31
C LYS A 3 -7.18 15.16 0.47
N TYR A 4 -6.47 14.14 0.93
CA TYR A 4 -6.36 12.85 0.27
C TYR A 4 -6.68 11.73 1.25
N ILE A 5 -7.50 10.78 0.82
CA ILE A 5 -7.72 9.53 1.54
C ILE A 5 -7.20 8.39 0.68
N VAL A 6 -6.25 7.64 1.25
CA VAL A 6 -5.73 6.42 0.62
C VAL A 6 -6.57 5.24 1.10
N THR A 7 -7.08 4.45 0.19
CA THR A 7 -7.88 3.25 0.52
C THR A 7 -7.64 2.13 -0.48
N SER A 8 -8.19 0.96 -0.20
CA SER A 8 -8.10 -0.23 -1.03
C SER A 8 -9.49 -0.87 -1.19
N TYR A 9 -9.55 -2.14 -1.58
CA TYR A 9 -10.79 -2.90 -1.67
C TYR A 9 -11.38 -3.23 -0.27
N GLU A 10 -12.58 -3.83 -0.25
CA GLU A 10 -13.40 -3.97 0.98
C GLU A 10 -12.74 -4.81 2.10
N HIS A 11 -11.94 -5.80 1.76
CA HIS A 11 -11.25 -6.67 2.74
C HIS A 11 -9.77 -6.80 2.37
N PRO A 12 -8.98 -5.71 2.56
CA PRO A 12 -7.60 -5.68 2.12
C PRO A 12 -6.75 -6.72 2.87
N ASP A 13 -5.81 -7.31 2.15
CA ASP A 13 -4.76 -8.13 2.75
C ASP A 13 -3.59 -7.27 3.21
N LEU A 14 -2.46 -7.91 3.53
CA LEU A 14 -1.30 -7.20 4.03
C LEU A 14 -0.69 -6.26 2.97
N ASP A 15 -0.76 -6.60 1.68
CA ASP A 15 -0.31 -5.72 0.59
C ASP A 15 -1.15 -4.44 0.54
N GLY A 16 -2.48 -4.57 0.56
CA GLY A 16 -3.39 -3.42 0.58
C GLY A 16 -3.22 -2.55 1.84
N ILE A 17 -3.16 -3.16 3.04
CA ILE A 17 -2.97 -2.43 4.30
C ILE A 17 -1.64 -1.68 4.33
N SER A 18 -0.54 -2.35 3.99
CA SER A 18 0.79 -1.73 3.98
C SER A 18 0.89 -0.59 2.98
N SER A 19 0.30 -0.78 1.80
CA SER A 19 0.27 0.24 0.75
C SER A 19 -0.53 1.47 1.16
N MET A 20 -1.71 1.29 1.79
CA MET A 20 -2.50 2.42 2.31
C MET A 20 -1.74 3.22 3.37
N TYR A 21 -1.21 2.54 4.38
CA TYR A 21 -0.48 3.15 5.49
C TYR A 21 0.71 3.97 4.97
N ALA A 22 1.57 3.33 4.19
CA ALA A 22 2.81 3.94 3.72
C ALA A 22 2.57 5.04 2.67
N TYR A 23 1.59 4.86 1.78
CA TYR A 23 1.33 5.88 0.77
C TYR A 23 0.70 7.14 1.36
N SER A 24 -0.10 7.03 2.41
CA SER A 24 -0.56 8.19 3.18
C SER A 24 0.63 8.95 3.80
N GLU A 25 1.62 8.25 4.37
CA GLU A 25 2.86 8.87 4.83
C GLU A 25 3.62 9.58 3.69
N TYR A 26 3.76 8.92 2.53
CA TYR A 26 4.43 9.50 1.36
C TYR A 26 3.78 10.82 0.93
N LEU A 27 2.46 10.84 0.82
CA LEU A 27 1.71 12.05 0.46
C LEU A 27 1.94 13.19 1.46
N ASN A 28 1.88 12.89 2.77
CA ASN A 28 2.15 13.88 3.82
C ASN A 28 3.58 14.44 3.71
N LYS A 29 4.58 13.59 3.47
CA LYS A 29 5.98 14.02 3.32
C LYS A 29 6.24 14.83 2.04
N THR A 30 5.37 14.69 1.05
CA THR A 30 5.43 15.47 -0.19
C THR A 30 4.54 16.72 -0.19
N GLY A 31 4.01 17.10 0.98
CA GLY A 31 3.29 18.36 1.20
C GLY A 31 1.79 18.30 0.91
N LYS A 32 1.22 17.10 0.84
CA LYS A 32 -0.23 16.88 0.75
C LYS A 32 -0.77 16.51 2.13
N GLU A 33 -2.02 16.88 2.42
CA GLU A 33 -2.71 16.42 3.63
C GLU A 33 -3.35 15.08 3.35
N SER A 34 -2.88 14.01 3.98
CA SER A 34 -3.37 12.65 3.72
C SER A 34 -3.60 11.84 4.98
N ARG A 35 -4.65 11.04 4.92
CA ARG A 35 -4.97 9.97 5.87
C ARG A 35 -5.28 8.71 5.07
N TYR A 36 -5.45 7.56 5.74
CA TYR A 36 -5.92 6.35 5.09
C TYR A 36 -7.19 5.83 5.77
N TYR A 37 -8.00 5.13 4.99
CA TYR A 37 -9.26 4.55 5.44
C TYR A 37 -9.26 3.05 5.17
N VAL A 38 -9.52 2.27 6.20
CA VAL A 38 -9.72 0.83 6.13
C VAL A 38 -11.16 0.53 6.49
N ARG A 39 -11.91 -0.08 5.57
CA ARG A 39 -13.23 -0.58 5.90
C ARG A 39 -13.10 -1.79 6.82
N GLU A 40 -14.12 -2.01 7.66
CA GLU A 40 -14.17 -3.08 8.67
C GLU A 40 -13.64 -4.45 8.21
N ASN A 41 -13.17 -5.25 9.15
CA ASN A 41 -12.67 -6.61 8.98
C ASN A 41 -11.29 -6.72 8.29
N ILE A 42 -10.29 -6.07 8.88
CA ILE A 42 -8.89 -6.35 8.55
C ILE A 42 -8.63 -7.86 8.73
N LYS A 43 -8.04 -8.49 7.74
CA LYS A 43 -7.64 -9.91 7.79
C LYS A 43 -6.66 -10.17 8.94
N THR A 44 -6.48 -11.43 9.31
CA THR A 44 -5.62 -11.83 10.45
C THR A 44 -4.15 -11.47 10.23
N GLU A 45 -3.65 -11.61 9.01
CA GLU A 45 -2.23 -11.42 8.69
C GLU A 45 -1.71 -10.00 8.99
N PRO A 46 -2.37 -8.90 8.58
CA PRO A 46 -1.97 -7.57 8.99
C PRO A 46 -1.90 -7.38 10.51
N HIS A 47 -2.84 -7.96 11.26
CA HIS A 47 -2.81 -7.91 12.73
C HIS A 47 -1.58 -8.60 13.31
N ILE A 48 -1.20 -9.78 12.79
CA ILE A 48 -0.02 -10.51 13.25
C ILE A 48 1.24 -9.64 13.07
N VAL A 49 1.42 -9.02 11.91
CA VAL A 49 2.58 -8.15 11.66
C VAL A 49 2.54 -6.92 12.57
N CYS A 50 1.39 -6.28 12.72
CA CYS A 50 1.23 -5.13 13.59
C CYS A 50 1.55 -5.46 15.06
N ASP A 51 1.04 -6.57 15.57
CA ASP A 51 1.30 -7.03 16.95
C ASP A 51 2.78 -7.39 17.15
N MET A 52 3.39 -8.06 16.18
CA MET A 52 4.81 -8.46 16.23
C MET A 52 5.76 -7.26 16.37
N PHE A 53 5.42 -6.15 15.74
CA PHE A 53 6.27 -4.95 15.71
C PHE A 53 5.75 -3.78 16.54
N GLY A 54 4.61 -3.94 17.24
CA GLY A 54 3.98 -2.87 18.00
C GLY A 54 3.54 -1.69 17.13
N ILE A 55 2.95 -1.98 15.97
CA ILE A 55 2.44 -0.98 15.04
C ILE A 55 0.94 -0.80 15.28
N GLU A 56 0.51 0.43 15.52
CA GLU A 56 -0.90 0.77 15.61
C GLU A 56 -1.39 1.28 14.25
N LEU A 57 -2.56 0.77 13.82
CA LEU A 57 -3.24 1.23 12.61
C LEU A 57 -4.26 2.31 13.01
N ASP A 58 -3.94 3.56 12.72
CA ASP A 58 -4.72 4.76 13.03
C ASP A 58 -5.57 5.24 11.84
N SER A 59 -6.26 4.31 11.17
CA SER A 59 -7.14 4.68 10.05
C SER A 59 -8.26 5.63 10.51
N VAL A 60 -8.71 6.50 9.62
CA VAL A 60 -9.89 7.33 9.89
C VAL A 60 -11.16 6.47 9.89
N ASP A 61 -12.20 6.93 10.59
CA ASP A 61 -13.48 6.21 10.71
C ASP A 61 -14.35 6.37 9.45
N GLU A 62 -14.14 7.43 8.67
CA GLU A 62 -14.91 7.73 7.46
C GLU A 62 -14.07 8.44 6.40
N ILE A 63 -14.55 8.40 5.16
CA ILE A 63 -13.97 9.14 4.03
C ILE A 63 -14.70 10.50 3.95
N GLU A 64 -13.99 11.59 4.26
CA GLU A 64 -14.52 12.95 4.17
C GLU A 64 -15.06 13.24 2.75
N GLU A 65 -16.22 13.92 2.66
CA GLU A 65 -16.91 14.15 1.38
C GLU A 65 -16.09 14.96 0.35
N ASP A 66 -15.22 15.85 0.82
CA ASP A 66 -14.38 16.73 0.00
C ASP A 66 -12.97 16.17 -0.31
N ALA A 67 -12.62 14.99 0.21
CA ALA A 67 -11.31 14.42 -0.01
C ALA A 67 -11.18 13.75 -1.38
N ASN A 68 -10.03 13.94 -2.02
CA ASN A 68 -9.59 13.14 -3.16
C ASN A 68 -9.26 11.72 -2.72
N VAL A 69 -9.61 10.73 -3.50
CA VAL A 69 -9.37 9.32 -3.16
C VAL A 69 -8.23 8.75 -3.99
N VAL A 70 -7.32 8.06 -3.32
CA VAL A 70 -6.28 7.25 -3.94
C VAL A 70 -6.59 5.78 -3.68
N LEU A 71 -6.68 4.98 -4.74
CA LEU A 71 -6.82 3.54 -4.63
C LEU A 71 -5.45 2.87 -4.71
N VAL A 72 -5.17 1.96 -3.78
CA VAL A 72 -3.97 1.13 -3.80
C VAL A 72 -4.35 -0.35 -3.80
N ASP A 73 -3.55 -1.18 -4.44
CA ASP A 73 -3.75 -2.63 -4.54
C ASP A 73 -5.11 -3.03 -5.17
N THR A 74 -5.70 -2.13 -5.92
CA THR A 74 -6.87 -2.39 -6.77
C THR A 74 -7.00 -1.34 -7.86
N ASN A 75 -7.29 -1.77 -9.07
CA ASN A 75 -7.65 -0.89 -10.19
C ASN A 75 -9.15 -0.94 -10.54
N ASN A 76 -9.93 -1.64 -9.73
CA ASN A 76 -11.37 -1.79 -9.94
C ASN A 76 -12.16 -1.09 -8.82
N PRO A 77 -12.72 0.12 -9.06
CA PRO A 77 -13.51 0.82 -8.04
C PRO A 77 -14.74 0.04 -7.53
N ARG A 78 -15.21 -0.98 -8.27
CA ARG A 78 -16.32 -1.84 -7.82
C ARG A 78 -15.94 -2.73 -6.63
N LEU A 79 -14.63 -2.97 -6.41
CA LEU A 79 -14.15 -3.70 -5.23
C LEU A 79 -14.08 -2.81 -3.98
N ALA A 80 -14.22 -1.48 -4.17
CA ALA A 80 -14.33 -0.49 -3.11
C ALA A 80 -15.68 0.25 -3.20
N PRO A 81 -16.83 -0.43 -2.99
CA PRO A 81 -18.17 0.13 -3.23
C PRO A 81 -18.55 1.27 -2.30
N PHE A 82 -17.76 1.51 -1.25
CA PHE A 82 -17.86 2.62 -0.32
C PHE A 82 -17.17 3.89 -0.82
N VAL A 83 -16.50 3.84 -1.98
CA VAL A 83 -15.83 4.98 -2.61
C VAL A 83 -16.69 5.48 -3.77
N ASP A 84 -16.91 6.80 -3.82
CA ASP A 84 -17.40 7.42 -5.04
C ASP A 84 -16.29 7.43 -6.09
N ALA A 85 -16.47 6.66 -7.16
CA ALA A 85 -15.48 6.52 -8.22
C ALA A 85 -15.11 7.84 -8.91
N SER A 86 -15.99 8.85 -8.87
CA SER A 86 -15.72 10.19 -9.43
C SER A 86 -14.67 10.97 -8.64
N ARG A 87 -14.40 10.56 -7.39
CA ARG A 87 -13.42 11.17 -6.49
C ARG A 87 -12.05 10.51 -6.57
N VAL A 88 -11.93 9.39 -7.31
CA VAL A 88 -10.64 8.70 -7.49
C VAL A 88 -9.75 9.56 -8.39
N VAL A 89 -8.62 9.97 -7.88
CA VAL A 89 -7.63 10.81 -8.60
C VAL A 89 -6.35 10.06 -8.93
N GLU A 90 -6.06 8.96 -8.22
CA GLU A 90 -4.86 8.15 -8.41
C GLU A 90 -5.13 6.67 -8.11
N ILE A 91 -4.47 5.80 -8.88
CA ILE A 91 -4.50 4.33 -8.70
C ILE A 91 -3.07 3.80 -8.74
N ILE A 92 -2.68 3.01 -7.73
CA ILE A 92 -1.41 2.27 -7.68
C ILE A 92 -1.72 0.80 -7.48
N ASP A 93 -1.42 -0.04 -8.48
CA ASP A 93 -1.86 -1.43 -8.45
C ASP A 93 -0.91 -2.35 -9.22
N HIS A 94 -0.93 -3.63 -8.88
CA HIS A 94 -0.14 -4.65 -9.57
C HIS A 94 -1.01 -5.70 -10.29
N HIS A 95 -2.32 -5.57 -10.23
CA HIS A 95 -3.25 -6.46 -10.92
C HIS A 95 -3.47 -6.07 -12.38
N ARG A 96 -3.78 -7.06 -13.21
CA ARG A 96 -4.16 -6.81 -14.61
C ARG A 96 -5.38 -5.91 -14.71
N ILE A 97 -5.31 -4.93 -15.60
CA ILE A 97 -6.46 -4.09 -15.96
C ILE A 97 -7.46 -4.95 -16.72
N ARG A 98 -8.66 -5.11 -16.17
CA ARG A 98 -9.76 -5.89 -16.80
C ARG A 98 -10.94 -5.02 -17.23
N GLU A 99 -11.00 -3.78 -16.74
CA GLU A 99 -12.08 -2.83 -17.01
C GLU A 99 -11.50 -1.49 -17.44
N LYS A 100 -12.32 -0.66 -18.10
CA LYS A 100 -11.90 0.71 -18.43
C LYS A 100 -11.63 1.49 -17.16
N LEU A 101 -10.44 2.06 -17.05
CA LEU A 101 -10.09 2.96 -15.96
C LEU A 101 -10.89 4.27 -16.06
N PRO A 102 -11.17 4.94 -14.94
CA PRO A 102 -11.79 6.26 -14.95
C PRO A 102 -10.98 7.26 -15.78
N GLU A 103 -11.66 8.22 -16.40
CA GLU A 103 -10.99 9.30 -17.13
C GLU A 103 -10.38 10.30 -16.12
N ASN A 104 -9.24 10.88 -16.46
CA ASN A 104 -8.50 11.87 -15.64
C ASN A 104 -7.92 11.34 -14.33
N VAL A 105 -7.70 10.04 -14.21
CA VAL A 105 -7.02 9.41 -13.07
C VAL A 105 -5.55 9.19 -13.42
N ILE A 106 -4.66 9.55 -12.51
CA ILE A 106 -3.24 9.18 -12.59
C ILE A 106 -3.13 7.70 -12.17
N PHE A 107 -2.41 6.89 -12.93
CA PHE A 107 -2.23 5.49 -12.54
C PHE A 107 -0.79 5.01 -12.75
N GLU A 108 -0.35 4.18 -11.83
CA GLU A 108 0.84 3.34 -11.91
C GLU A 108 0.39 1.89 -11.72
N ILE A 109 0.36 1.14 -12.81
CA ILE A 109 -0.10 -0.26 -12.81
C ILE A 109 0.93 -1.10 -13.52
N GLU A 110 1.56 -2.02 -12.78
CA GLU A 110 2.55 -2.96 -13.29
C GLU A 110 2.26 -4.37 -12.78
N GLU A 111 2.34 -5.38 -13.65
CA GLU A 111 2.22 -6.78 -13.24
C GLU A 111 3.52 -7.25 -12.56
N ILE A 112 3.63 -7.01 -11.26
CA ILE A 112 4.76 -7.37 -10.40
C ILE A 112 4.26 -8.11 -9.15
N GLY A 113 5.15 -8.41 -8.19
CA GLY A 113 4.81 -9.20 -7.02
C GLY A 113 3.82 -8.56 -6.06
N ALA A 114 3.86 -7.24 -5.87
CA ALA A 114 3.03 -6.54 -4.89
C ALA A 114 2.85 -5.04 -5.20
N ALA A 115 1.70 -4.45 -4.84
CA ALA A 115 1.49 -3.00 -4.87
C ALA A 115 2.42 -2.28 -3.88
N ALA A 116 2.75 -2.92 -2.75
CA ALA A 116 3.72 -2.43 -1.78
C ALA A 116 5.09 -2.14 -2.39
N THR A 117 5.50 -2.88 -3.43
CA THR A 117 6.73 -2.61 -4.18
C THR A 117 6.67 -1.25 -4.87
N LEU A 118 5.56 -0.92 -5.54
CA LEU A 118 5.38 0.36 -6.23
C LEU A 118 5.41 1.52 -5.23
N VAL A 119 4.70 1.37 -4.12
CA VAL A 119 4.66 2.38 -3.05
C VAL A 119 6.05 2.60 -2.44
N ALA A 120 6.75 1.53 -2.06
CA ALA A 120 8.11 1.63 -1.49
C ALA A 120 9.10 2.26 -2.48
N ASP A 121 8.98 1.91 -3.75
CA ASP A 121 9.87 2.44 -4.79
C ASP A 121 9.70 3.95 -5.01
N ARG A 122 8.52 4.50 -4.78
CA ARG A 122 8.30 5.96 -4.79
C ARG A 122 9.12 6.68 -3.71
N PHE A 123 9.21 6.12 -2.49
CA PHE A 123 10.10 6.65 -1.46
C PHE A 123 11.57 6.61 -1.92
N ARG A 124 11.99 5.45 -2.45
CA ARG A 124 13.36 5.22 -2.91
C ARG A 124 13.76 6.18 -4.05
N GLN A 125 12.96 6.23 -5.11
CA GLN A 125 13.26 7.02 -6.31
C GLN A 125 13.22 8.53 -6.06
N ASN A 126 12.33 8.99 -5.19
CA ASN A 126 12.21 10.41 -4.86
C ASN A 126 13.06 10.83 -3.64
N HIS A 127 13.87 9.92 -3.10
CA HIS A 127 14.72 10.15 -1.94
C HIS A 127 13.95 10.68 -0.72
N ILE A 128 12.70 10.23 -0.54
CA ILE A 128 11.87 10.58 0.62
C ILE A 128 12.20 9.60 1.75
N PRO A 129 12.59 10.07 2.95
CA PRO A 129 12.84 9.18 4.07
C PRO A 129 11.58 8.40 4.45
N ILE A 130 11.69 7.09 4.59
CA ILE A 130 10.59 6.21 5.02
C ILE A 130 10.63 6.01 6.53
N SER A 131 9.45 5.98 7.19
CA SER A 131 9.39 5.65 8.60
C SER A 131 9.65 4.16 8.87
N ARG A 132 10.04 3.83 10.10
CA ARG A 132 10.18 2.45 10.57
C ARG A 132 8.94 1.60 10.27
N ASN A 133 7.77 2.11 10.64
CA ASN A 133 6.52 1.37 10.51
C ASN A 133 6.15 1.11 9.04
N SER A 134 6.28 2.12 8.19
CA SER A 134 6.05 1.96 6.74
C SER A 134 7.05 1.00 6.10
N ALA A 135 8.32 1.04 6.50
CA ALA A 135 9.33 0.11 5.98
C ALA A 135 8.99 -1.34 6.34
N ILE A 136 8.61 -1.59 7.60
CA ILE A 136 8.20 -2.92 8.06
C ILE A 136 6.95 -3.40 7.32
N LEU A 137 5.89 -2.61 7.32
CA LEU A 137 4.63 -2.99 6.68
C LEU A 137 4.81 -3.30 5.20
N LEU A 138 5.48 -2.42 4.45
CA LEU A 138 5.73 -2.63 3.02
C LEU A 138 6.58 -3.87 2.76
N TYR A 139 7.62 -4.10 3.57
CA TYR A 139 8.45 -5.31 3.44
C TYR A 139 7.61 -6.58 3.59
N TYR A 140 6.83 -6.66 4.67
CA TYR A 140 6.01 -7.85 4.90
C TYR A 140 4.84 -7.95 3.89
N GLY A 141 4.31 -6.84 3.37
CA GLY A 141 3.36 -6.83 2.26
C GLY A 141 3.96 -7.46 1.00
N ILE A 142 5.20 -7.08 0.64
CA ILE A 142 5.92 -7.69 -0.49
C ILE A 142 6.15 -9.19 -0.24
N MET A 143 6.64 -9.55 0.95
CA MET A 143 6.95 -10.95 1.26
C MET A 143 5.72 -11.85 1.25
N SER A 144 4.61 -11.39 1.83
CA SER A 144 3.35 -12.12 1.83
C SER A 144 2.85 -12.35 0.40
N ASN A 145 2.71 -11.29 -0.36
CA ASN A 145 2.07 -11.34 -1.68
C ASN A 145 2.94 -12.06 -2.73
N SER A 146 4.26 -12.04 -2.56
CA SER A 146 5.23 -12.73 -3.44
C SER A 146 5.62 -14.13 -2.96
N PHE A 147 5.02 -14.65 -1.88
CA PHE A 147 5.45 -15.91 -1.23
C PHE A 147 6.95 -15.92 -0.92
N ALA A 148 7.42 -14.93 -0.18
CA ALA A 148 8.83 -14.73 0.14
C ALA A 148 9.71 -14.66 -1.13
N LEU A 149 9.27 -13.90 -2.12
CA LEU A 149 9.93 -13.69 -3.42
C LEU A 149 10.05 -14.96 -4.28
N LYS A 150 9.19 -15.95 -4.05
CA LYS A 150 9.18 -17.24 -4.79
C LYS A 150 8.02 -17.34 -5.80
N SER A 151 7.10 -16.40 -5.81
CA SER A 151 5.99 -16.38 -6.76
C SER A 151 6.47 -16.17 -8.19
N SER A 152 5.76 -16.75 -9.16
CA SER A 152 6.02 -16.53 -10.60
C SER A 152 5.84 -15.07 -11.03
N ASN A 153 5.12 -14.27 -10.26
CA ASN A 153 4.91 -12.84 -10.52
C ASN A 153 5.99 -11.96 -9.89
N THR A 154 6.91 -12.54 -9.10
CA THR A 154 8.01 -11.79 -8.49
C THR A 154 8.92 -11.24 -9.58
N SER A 155 9.13 -9.94 -9.57
CA SER A 155 10.01 -9.21 -10.47
C SER A 155 11.36 -8.91 -9.82
N GLN A 156 12.33 -8.51 -10.63
CA GLN A 156 13.62 -8.00 -10.13
C GLN A 156 13.40 -6.74 -9.26
N ARG A 157 12.39 -5.92 -9.58
CA ARG A 157 12.03 -4.72 -8.81
C ARG A 157 11.58 -5.07 -7.40
N ASP A 158 10.79 -6.14 -7.21
CA ASP A 158 10.38 -6.62 -5.88
C ASP A 158 11.59 -6.99 -5.01
N ILE A 159 12.54 -7.70 -5.59
CA ILE A 159 13.77 -8.13 -4.90
C ILE A 159 14.61 -6.93 -4.47
N GLU A 160 14.82 -5.96 -5.36
CA GLU A 160 15.63 -4.77 -5.10
C GLU A 160 14.97 -3.86 -4.05
N VAL A 161 13.65 -3.70 -4.13
CA VAL A 161 12.89 -2.86 -3.18
C VAL A 161 12.83 -3.53 -1.81
N ALA A 162 12.60 -4.83 -1.73
CA ALA A 162 12.64 -5.57 -0.47
C ALA A 162 14.01 -5.44 0.22
N LYS A 163 15.09 -5.58 -0.54
CA LYS A 163 16.45 -5.39 -0.02
C LYS A 163 16.68 -3.96 0.47
N TRP A 164 16.21 -2.96 -0.27
CA TRP A 164 16.29 -1.57 0.15
C TRP A 164 15.53 -1.33 1.46
N LEU A 165 14.33 -1.92 1.64
CA LEU A 165 13.58 -1.82 2.89
C LEU A 165 14.31 -2.47 4.07
N GLU A 166 14.99 -3.60 3.87
CA GLU A 166 15.87 -4.21 4.88
C GLU A 166 16.99 -3.24 5.33
N GLU A 167 17.53 -2.45 4.40
CA GLU A 167 18.55 -1.44 4.70
C GLU A 167 17.99 -0.23 5.45
N GLN A 168 16.70 0.10 5.27
CA GLN A 168 16.05 1.21 5.99
C GLN A 168 15.65 0.86 7.42
N CYS A 169 15.46 -0.43 7.73
CA CYS A 169 15.00 -0.87 9.05
C CYS A 169 15.68 -2.16 9.49
N ASN A 170 16.53 -2.06 10.51
CA ASN A 170 17.27 -3.20 11.07
C ASN A 170 16.41 -4.26 11.77
N GLU A 171 15.12 -3.97 12.02
CA GLU A 171 14.19 -4.91 12.63
C GLU A 171 13.56 -5.87 11.61
N ILE A 172 13.70 -5.59 10.34
CA ILE A 172 13.27 -6.48 9.27
C ILE A 172 14.21 -7.68 9.22
N SER A 173 13.67 -8.86 9.43
CA SER A 173 14.43 -10.10 9.43
C SER A 173 13.72 -11.16 8.60
N LYS A 174 14.49 -11.86 7.75
CA LYS A 174 13.96 -12.98 6.97
C LYS A 174 13.55 -14.16 7.85
N GLU A 175 14.18 -14.32 9.01
CA GLU A 175 13.91 -15.41 9.95
C GLU A 175 12.53 -15.29 10.62
N LYS A 176 11.96 -14.09 10.67
CA LYS A 176 10.63 -13.84 11.27
C LYS A 176 9.44 -14.26 10.38
N ILE A 177 9.69 -14.62 9.13
CA ILE A 177 8.65 -15.05 8.16
C ILE A 177 8.47 -16.57 8.17
N GLU A 178 9.46 -17.32 8.66
CA GLU A 178 9.49 -18.79 8.62
C GLU A 178 8.93 -19.45 9.91
N GLU A 179 8.51 -18.66 10.92
CA GLU A 179 7.78 -19.09 12.13
C GLU A 179 6.26 -18.88 11.99
#